data_1829482b42bfc95d5184e4027a190a54
#
_entry.id   1829482b42bfc95d5184e4027a190a54
#
_cell.length_a   1.000
_cell.length_b   1.000
_cell.length_c   1.000
_cell.angle_alpha   90.00
_cell.angle_beta   90.00
_cell.angle_gamma   90.00
#
_symmetry.space_group_name_H-M   'P 1'
#
loop_
_entity.id
_entity.type
_entity.pdbx_description
1 polymer ?
#
loop_
_entity_poly.entity_id
_entity_poly.type
_entity_poly.pdbx_seq_one_letter_code
_entity_poly.pdbx_strand_id
1 'polypeptide(L)'
;MIESFKSIFLVVLIGVSLYQSFLLASYNPPKGEPIQQSNYVQAETTPGKQLELQEMVFPDQIIVHLGNQQHSVLYPGNYYYTRLLDNIKQRSFKGFRKTTMYLVNVNWEEVRTKQQGVEIRFRDGIPFTVLQQQLRIEGELPADNDKITKIWIFSKGNNEDVRAFFFTDSPSVGYEVIGADFTSKDVENFAAFGDLTNLYKTTNNGDYYLPIKPLRIPTYVFNYSLLTADQLKQSLFVDPGIARNLKERDGSEIYTDSKRGFQLNRDQRWITYSDPVASVESKSEVLDDLQAGIKFINQHIGWDGKYYVARTPQKQSFDNHTFTFREYYESLPIITNQPEGFGSMKMQVQKGVISGFERSMVIPDMKTVQRRDSELISGDTLEERLQYYQRRTSIVSIFPAYRPIISDKNVTLVVTWALELRDGTFDFME
;
A
#
# COMPACT_ATOMS: atom_id res chain seq x y z
N MET A 1 -47.25 -49.54 -34.49
CA MET A 1 -46.71 -48.46 -35.35
C MET A 1 -46.39 -47.16 -34.58
N ILE A 2 -47.27 -46.63 -33.76
CA ILE A 2 -47.05 -45.35 -33.02
C ILE A 2 -45.92 -45.47 -31.98
N GLU A 3 -45.77 -46.62 -31.28
CA GLU A 3 -44.71 -46.81 -30.30
C GLU A 3 -43.33 -46.92 -30.93
N SER A 4 -43.21 -47.62 -32.08
CA SER A 4 -41.96 -47.71 -32.81
C SER A 4 -41.51 -46.33 -33.35
N PHE A 5 -42.44 -45.47 -33.75
CA PHE A 5 -42.16 -44.13 -34.17
C PHE A 5 -41.64 -43.23 -33.02
N LYS A 6 -42.23 -43.35 -31.84
CA LYS A 6 -41.77 -42.67 -30.62
C LYS A 6 -40.37 -43.09 -30.26
N SER A 7 -40.06 -44.37 -30.30
CA SER A 7 -38.72 -44.87 -30.00
C SER A 7 -37.67 -44.37 -30.99
N ILE A 8 -37.98 -44.35 -32.29
CA ILE A 8 -37.08 -43.84 -33.32
C ILE A 8 -36.85 -42.32 -33.11
N PHE A 9 -37.90 -41.57 -32.81
CA PHE A 9 -37.82 -40.15 -32.55
C PHE A 9 -36.96 -39.84 -31.28
N LEU A 10 -37.13 -40.65 -30.23
CA LEU A 10 -36.30 -40.51 -29.02
C LEU A 10 -34.82 -40.78 -29.31
N VAL A 11 -34.49 -41.79 -30.07
CA VAL A 11 -33.10 -42.09 -30.46
C VAL A 11 -32.49 -40.97 -31.27
N VAL A 12 -33.26 -40.36 -32.17
CA VAL A 12 -32.81 -39.17 -32.97
C VAL A 12 -32.54 -37.97 -32.03
N LEU A 13 -33.42 -37.70 -31.05
CA LEU A 13 -33.21 -36.61 -30.09
C LEU A 13 -31.96 -36.85 -29.22
N ILE A 14 -31.74 -38.09 -28.76
CA ILE A 14 -30.52 -38.45 -28.03
C ILE A 14 -29.28 -38.22 -28.92
N GLY A 15 -29.33 -38.64 -30.15
CA GLY A 15 -28.22 -38.43 -31.11
C GLY A 15 -27.92 -36.96 -31.35
N VAL A 16 -28.93 -36.12 -31.49
CA VAL A 16 -28.78 -34.65 -31.64
C VAL A 16 -28.21 -34.03 -30.36
N SER A 17 -28.67 -34.44 -29.19
CA SER A 17 -28.17 -33.96 -27.91
C SER A 17 -26.69 -34.33 -27.69
N LEU A 18 -26.31 -35.56 -28.02
CA LEU A 18 -24.90 -35.99 -27.94
C LEU A 18 -24.01 -35.24 -28.94
N TYR A 19 -24.51 -34.99 -30.16
CA TYR A 19 -23.81 -34.21 -31.16
C TYR A 19 -23.61 -32.75 -30.73
N GLN A 20 -24.63 -32.12 -30.15
CA GLN A 20 -24.53 -30.78 -29.60
C GLN A 20 -23.54 -30.74 -28.42
N SER A 21 -23.57 -31.72 -27.52
CA SER A 21 -22.61 -31.83 -26.42
C SER A 21 -21.19 -32.03 -26.92
N PHE A 22 -20.99 -32.82 -27.97
CA PHE A 22 -19.70 -33.00 -28.62
C PHE A 22 -19.19 -31.71 -29.25
N LEU A 23 -20.04 -30.97 -29.94
CA LEU A 23 -19.68 -29.65 -30.51
C LEU A 23 -19.30 -28.64 -29.42
N LEU A 24 -20.02 -28.61 -28.28
CA LEU A 24 -19.71 -27.77 -27.15
C LEU A 24 -18.38 -28.16 -26.48
N ALA A 25 -18.12 -29.45 -26.31
CA ALA A 25 -16.90 -29.97 -25.73
C ALA A 25 -15.68 -29.81 -26.68
N SER A 26 -15.90 -29.88 -28.00
CA SER A 26 -14.88 -29.74 -29.05
C SER A 26 -14.67 -28.31 -29.50
N TYR A 27 -15.51 -27.37 -29.04
CA TYR A 27 -15.34 -25.94 -29.32
C TYR A 27 -14.12 -25.43 -28.55
N ASN A 28 -12.96 -25.51 -29.19
CA ASN A 28 -11.84 -24.69 -28.80
C ASN A 28 -12.12 -23.28 -29.33
N PRO A 29 -12.39 -22.30 -28.45
CA PRO A 29 -12.41 -20.92 -28.91
C PRO A 29 -11.10 -20.67 -29.62
N PRO A 30 -11.07 -19.96 -30.76
CA PRO A 30 -9.82 -19.59 -31.41
C PRO A 30 -8.89 -19.05 -30.33
N LYS A 31 -7.68 -19.63 -30.21
CA LYS A 31 -6.66 -19.11 -29.29
C LYS A 31 -6.57 -17.64 -29.62
N GLY A 32 -7.18 -16.81 -28.75
CA GLY A 32 -7.16 -15.38 -28.92
C GLY A 32 -5.70 -15.03 -29.15
N GLU A 33 -5.40 -14.28 -30.21
CA GLU A 33 -4.11 -13.65 -30.32
C GLU A 33 -3.78 -13.07 -28.94
N PRO A 34 -2.51 -13.17 -28.47
CA PRO A 34 -2.14 -12.59 -27.18
C PRO A 34 -2.73 -11.20 -27.19
N ILE A 35 -3.63 -10.91 -26.25
CA ILE A 35 -4.35 -9.64 -26.18
C ILE A 35 -3.24 -8.60 -26.18
N GLN A 36 -2.96 -8.03 -27.35
CA GLN A 36 -2.15 -6.82 -27.44
C GLN A 36 -2.75 -5.91 -26.40
N GLN A 37 -1.88 -5.44 -25.49
CA GLN A 37 -2.25 -4.47 -24.47
C GLN A 37 -3.27 -3.54 -25.13
N SER A 38 -4.54 -3.68 -24.76
CA SER A 38 -5.60 -2.93 -25.41
C SER A 38 -5.11 -1.48 -25.38
N ASN A 39 -4.98 -0.88 -26.56
CA ASN A 39 -4.65 0.53 -26.66
C ASN A 39 -5.81 1.26 -26.01
N TYR A 40 -5.71 1.49 -24.70
CA TYR A 40 -6.64 2.34 -23.99
C TYR A 40 -6.52 3.71 -24.62
N VAL A 41 -7.61 4.23 -25.10
CA VAL A 41 -7.66 5.61 -25.55
C VAL A 41 -7.33 6.46 -24.32
N GLN A 42 -6.19 7.10 -24.34
CA GLN A 42 -5.81 8.00 -23.26
C GLN A 42 -6.88 9.08 -23.17
N ALA A 43 -7.57 9.16 -22.05
CA ALA A 43 -8.56 10.22 -21.85
C ALA A 43 -7.87 11.56 -22.07
N GLU A 44 -8.44 12.44 -22.88
CA GLU A 44 -7.83 13.73 -23.24
C GLU A 44 -7.49 14.61 -22.03
N THR A 45 -8.11 14.34 -20.87
CA THR A 45 -7.77 14.96 -19.58
C THR A 45 -7.97 13.94 -18.45
N THR A 46 -6.90 13.40 -17.90
CA THR A 46 -6.96 12.70 -16.62
C THR A 46 -7.12 13.72 -15.50
N PRO A 47 -8.12 13.57 -14.61
CA PRO A 47 -8.34 14.53 -13.52
C PRO A 47 -7.21 14.56 -12.51
N GLY A 48 -6.42 13.49 -12.40
CA GLY A 48 -5.31 13.33 -11.46
C GLY A 48 -3.93 13.50 -12.08
N LYS A 49 -2.91 13.52 -11.23
CA LYS A 49 -1.50 13.58 -11.62
C LYS A 49 -1.01 12.19 -12.04
N GLN A 50 0.11 12.15 -12.76
CA GLN A 50 0.89 10.93 -12.94
C GLN A 50 1.91 10.82 -11.81
N LEU A 51 2.12 9.61 -11.30
CA LEU A 51 3.14 9.29 -10.31
C LEU A 51 4.03 8.16 -10.82
N GLU A 52 5.29 8.21 -10.43
CA GLU A 52 6.26 7.16 -10.68
C GLU A 52 6.42 6.26 -9.44
N LEU A 53 6.82 5.00 -9.64
CA LEU A 53 7.03 4.05 -8.55
C LEU A 53 7.96 4.59 -7.46
N GLN A 54 9.00 5.33 -7.86
CA GLN A 54 9.98 5.92 -6.95
C GLN A 54 9.38 6.96 -6.01
N GLU A 55 8.30 7.61 -6.41
CA GLU A 55 7.59 8.59 -5.57
C GLU A 55 6.65 7.91 -4.56
N MET A 56 6.30 6.63 -4.81
CA MET A 56 5.29 5.87 -4.07
C MET A 56 5.89 4.87 -3.08
N VAL A 57 7.20 4.65 -3.10
CA VAL A 57 7.89 3.74 -2.18
C VAL A 57 8.78 4.55 -1.26
N PHE A 58 8.34 4.75 -0.02
CA PHE A 58 9.09 5.46 1.01
C PHE A 58 8.79 4.90 2.41
N PRO A 59 9.70 5.03 3.38
CA PRO A 59 9.47 4.59 4.75
C PRO A 59 8.29 5.33 5.39
N ASP A 60 7.47 4.64 6.14
CA ASP A 60 6.40 5.25 6.95
C ASP A 60 6.96 6.17 8.02
N GLN A 61 8.11 5.81 8.58
CA GLN A 61 8.81 6.57 9.60
C GLN A 61 10.30 6.18 9.63
N ILE A 62 11.11 7.10 10.05
CA ILE A 62 12.51 6.87 10.37
C ILE A 62 12.70 7.20 11.84
N ILE A 63 13.14 6.22 12.62
CA ILE A 63 13.47 6.40 14.02
C ILE A 63 14.97 6.67 14.11
N VAL A 64 15.33 7.76 14.78
CA VAL A 64 16.71 8.10 15.10
C VAL A 64 16.96 7.74 16.55
N HIS A 65 17.90 6.84 16.78
CA HIS A 65 18.40 6.48 18.10
C HIS A 65 19.55 7.41 18.47
N LEU A 66 19.38 8.18 19.55
CA LEU A 66 20.36 9.18 19.99
C LEU A 66 21.36 8.60 20.99
N GLY A 67 21.13 7.36 21.45
CA GLY A 67 21.74 6.80 22.65
C GLY A 67 21.00 7.27 23.92
N ASN A 68 21.47 6.81 25.09
CA ASN A 68 20.92 7.19 26.40
C ASN A 68 19.37 7.04 26.51
N GLN A 69 18.80 6.03 25.84
CA GLN A 69 17.36 5.76 25.79
C GLN A 69 16.53 6.88 25.16
N GLN A 70 17.15 7.75 24.39
CA GLN A 70 16.49 8.83 23.69
C GLN A 70 16.29 8.48 22.22
N HIS A 71 15.11 8.80 21.71
CA HIS A 71 14.74 8.54 20.33
C HIS A 71 14.02 9.74 19.74
N SER A 72 14.10 9.87 18.44
CA SER A 72 13.26 10.78 17.66
C SER A 72 12.58 10.02 16.53
N VAL A 73 11.38 10.42 16.16
CA VAL A 73 10.64 9.82 15.04
C VAL A 73 10.38 10.89 13.98
N LEU A 74 10.85 10.60 12.78
CA LEU A 74 10.70 11.46 11.61
C LEU A 74 9.66 10.84 10.66
N TYR A 75 8.69 11.65 10.27
CA TYR A 75 7.62 11.25 9.34
C TYR A 75 7.85 11.85 7.94
N PRO A 76 7.30 11.24 6.86
CA PRO A 76 7.36 11.79 5.51
C PRO A 76 6.94 13.26 5.46
N GLY A 77 7.60 14.07 4.61
CA GLY A 77 7.33 15.50 4.52
C GLY A 77 8.06 16.38 5.54
N ASN A 78 8.66 15.81 6.59
CA ASN A 78 9.56 16.52 7.48
C ASN A 78 10.90 16.79 6.76
N TYR A 79 11.48 17.98 6.97
CA TYR A 79 12.76 18.35 6.37
C TYR A 79 13.89 17.38 6.73
N TYR A 80 14.02 17.01 8.00
CA TYR A 80 15.07 16.08 8.46
C TYR A 80 14.83 14.65 7.95
N TYR A 81 13.59 14.21 7.83
CA TYR A 81 13.24 12.95 7.19
C TYR A 81 13.77 12.89 5.76
N THR A 82 13.47 13.92 4.97
CA THR A 82 13.90 14.00 3.56
C THR A 82 15.42 13.99 3.46
N ARG A 83 16.08 14.83 4.23
CA ARG A 83 17.56 14.92 4.22
C ARG A 83 18.23 13.61 4.61
N LEU A 84 17.71 12.94 5.64
CA LEU A 84 18.23 11.65 6.11
C LEU A 84 18.01 10.56 5.06
N LEU A 85 16.81 10.48 4.51
CA LEU A 85 16.48 9.50 3.47
C LEU A 85 17.32 9.69 2.21
N ASP A 86 17.54 10.95 1.77
CA ASP A 86 18.38 11.28 0.61
C ASP A 86 19.85 10.86 0.85
N ASN A 87 20.37 11.07 2.06
CA ASN A 87 21.71 10.59 2.42
C ASN A 87 21.80 9.06 2.36
N ILE A 88 20.78 8.35 2.85
CA ILE A 88 20.75 6.89 2.80
C ILE A 88 20.67 6.38 1.35
N LYS A 89 19.86 7.03 0.51
CA LYS A 89 19.73 6.66 -0.92
C LYS A 89 21.04 6.82 -1.71
N GLN A 90 21.95 7.69 -1.27
CA GLN A 90 23.27 7.87 -1.89
C GLN A 90 24.26 6.76 -1.51
N ARG A 91 24.00 6.02 -0.44
CA ARG A 91 24.84 4.93 0.06
C ARG A 91 24.43 3.60 -0.54
N SER A 92 25.38 2.67 -0.63
CA SER A 92 25.14 1.34 -1.17
C SER A 92 25.11 0.25 -0.09
N PHE A 93 24.28 -0.76 -0.35
CA PHE A 93 24.18 -1.98 0.44
C PHE A 93 24.61 -3.15 -0.44
N LYS A 94 25.66 -3.89 -0.04
CA LYS A 94 26.25 -4.97 -0.81
C LYS A 94 26.32 -6.28 -0.02
N GLY A 95 25.98 -7.37 -0.68
CA GLY A 95 26.10 -8.71 -0.08
C GLY A 95 25.13 -8.91 1.07
N PHE A 96 24.08 -9.66 0.84
CA PHE A 96 23.02 -9.95 1.80
C PHE A 96 23.17 -11.38 2.29
N ARG A 97 23.52 -11.54 3.57
CA ARG A 97 23.59 -12.84 4.23
C ARG A 97 22.32 -13.11 5.02
N LYS A 98 21.50 -14.05 4.55
CA LYS A 98 20.31 -14.48 5.29
C LYS A 98 20.72 -15.07 6.64
N THR A 99 20.08 -14.64 7.69
CA THR A 99 20.40 -15.02 9.06
C THR A 99 19.16 -15.15 9.93
N THR A 100 19.30 -15.91 11.00
CA THR A 100 18.29 -15.99 12.04
C THR A 100 18.59 -14.95 13.11
N MET A 101 17.69 -13.99 13.31
CA MET A 101 17.94 -12.75 14.05
C MET A 101 18.33 -12.97 15.53
N TYR A 102 17.93 -14.07 16.16
CA TYR A 102 18.36 -14.39 17.53
C TYR A 102 19.68 -15.17 17.60
N LEU A 103 20.22 -15.62 16.48
CA LEU A 103 21.56 -16.23 16.40
C LEU A 103 22.65 -15.21 16.06
N VAL A 104 22.27 -14.01 15.67
CA VAL A 104 23.22 -12.91 15.44
C VAL A 104 23.74 -12.43 16.79
N ASN A 105 25.07 -12.32 16.91
CA ASN A 105 25.69 -11.79 18.13
C ASN A 105 25.50 -10.26 18.24
N VAL A 106 24.21 -9.83 18.39
CA VAL A 106 23.79 -8.45 18.56
C VAL A 106 22.75 -8.39 19.68
N ASN A 107 23.03 -7.60 20.69
CA ASN A 107 22.03 -7.26 21.70
C ASN A 107 21.15 -6.11 21.19
N TRP A 108 19.99 -6.44 20.62
CA TRP A 108 19.08 -5.46 20.01
C TRP A 108 18.55 -4.43 21.01
N GLU A 109 18.38 -4.80 22.25
CA GLU A 109 18.00 -3.86 23.31
C GLU A 109 19.10 -2.85 23.59
N GLU A 110 20.35 -3.28 23.61
CA GLU A 110 21.50 -2.40 23.76
C GLU A 110 21.68 -1.48 22.55
N VAL A 111 21.52 -2.01 21.34
CA VAL A 111 21.52 -1.20 20.10
C VAL A 111 20.48 -0.10 20.16
N ARG A 112 19.26 -0.43 20.60
CA ARG A 112 18.18 0.53 20.71
C ARG A 112 18.43 1.60 21.77
N THR A 113 18.94 1.21 22.94
CA THR A 113 18.96 2.08 24.11
C THR A 113 20.26 2.84 24.28
N LYS A 114 21.40 2.28 23.84
CA LYS A 114 22.72 2.85 24.13
C LYS A 114 23.46 3.33 22.88
N GLN A 115 23.16 2.79 21.71
CA GLN A 115 23.91 3.10 20.49
C GLN A 115 23.20 4.16 19.65
N GLN A 116 23.99 4.91 18.89
CA GLN A 116 23.46 5.80 17.86
C GLN A 116 23.16 5.00 16.60
N GLY A 117 22.08 5.34 15.92
CA GLY A 117 21.67 4.67 14.70
C GLY A 117 20.34 5.16 14.15
N VAL A 118 19.95 4.58 13.04
CA VAL A 118 18.66 4.82 12.43
C VAL A 118 17.93 3.52 12.14
N GLU A 119 16.64 3.54 12.36
CA GLU A 119 15.72 2.45 12.06
C GLU A 119 14.69 2.96 11.05
N ILE A 120 14.74 2.44 9.83
CA ILE A 120 13.86 2.79 8.72
C ILE A 120 12.72 1.77 8.71
N ARG A 121 11.47 2.20 8.79
CA ARG A 121 10.31 1.29 8.87
C ARG A 121 9.41 1.37 7.65
N PHE A 122 9.00 0.18 7.20
CA PHE A 122 7.97 -0.04 6.19
C PHE A 122 6.88 -0.92 6.82
N ARG A 123 5.74 -0.35 7.14
CA ARG A 123 4.70 -0.97 7.99
C ARG A 123 4.29 -2.38 7.54
N ASP A 124 3.86 -2.52 6.29
CA ASP A 124 3.41 -3.80 5.74
C ASP A 124 4.53 -4.58 5.01
N GLY A 125 5.73 -4.05 5.05
CA GLY A 125 6.89 -4.61 4.36
C GLY A 125 6.86 -4.38 2.84
N ILE A 126 8.04 -4.19 2.29
CA ILE A 126 8.27 -3.96 0.86
C ILE A 126 9.16 -5.09 0.31
N PRO A 127 8.79 -5.77 -0.78
CA PRO A 127 9.65 -6.78 -1.41
C PRO A 127 11.01 -6.22 -1.82
N PHE A 128 12.05 -7.02 -1.74
CA PHE A 128 13.41 -6.60 -2.12
C PHE A 128 13.47 -5.99 -3.52
N THR A 129 12.79 -6.60 -4.51
CA THR A 129 12.75 -6.12 -5.91
C THR A 129 12.14 -4.73 -6.04
N VAL A 130 11.15 -4.39 -5.21
CA VAL A 130 10.53 -3.07 -5.16
C VAL A 130 11.44 -2.09 -4.39
N LEU A 131 12.05 -2.53 -3.29
CA LEU A 131 12.93 -1.70 -2.46
C LEU A 131 14.19 -1.27 -3.23
N GLN A 132 14.70 -2.12 -4.12
CA GLN A 132 15.83 -1.84 -5.01
C GLN A 132 15.58 -0.62 -5.94
N GLN A 133 14.32 -0.29 -6.21
CA GLN A 133 13.96 0.91 -6.99
C GLN A 133 14.19 2.20 -6.19
N GLN A 134 14.38 2.10 -4.87
CA GLN A 134 14.56 3.24 -3.96
C GLN A 134 15.95 3.34 -3.35
N LEU A 135 16.52 2.19 -2.98
CA LEU A 135 17.82 2.09 -2.33
C LEU A 135 18.85 1.50 -3.29
N ARG A 136 20.07 1.96 -3.18
CA ARG A 136 21.18 1.44 -3.96
C ARG A 136 21.63 0.08 -3.40
N ILE A 137 20.94 -0.97 -3.84
CA ILE A 137 21.23 -2.36 -3.49
C ILE A 137 22.07 -2.95 -4.63
N GLU A 138 23.30 -3.37 -4.32
CA GLU A 138 24.27 -3.88 -5.29
C GLU A 138 24.53 -5.37 -5.08
N GLY A 139 24.68 -6.11 -6.18
CA GLY A 139 24.92 -7.55 -6.21
C GLY A 139 23.64 -8.36 -6.37
N GLU A 140 23.74 -9.66 -6.10
CA GLU A 140 22.59 -10.56 -6.21
C GLU A 140 21.58 -10.31 -5.08
N LEU A 141 20.32 -10.15 -5.47
CA LEU A 141 19.22 -10.07 -4.52
C LEU A 141 18.96 -11.44 -3.89
N PRO A 142 18.49 -11.48 -2.63
CA PRO A 142 18.00 -12.72 -2.06
C PRO A 142 16.92 -13.37 -2.92
N ALA A 143 17.11 -14.63 -3.28
CA ALA A 143 16.20 -15.37 -4.17
C ALA A 143 14.74 -15.45 -3.64
N ASP A 144 14.59 -15.34 -2.34
CA ASP A 144 13.28 -15.44 -1.68
C ASP A 144 12.39 -14.22 -1.89
N ASN A 145 12.91 -13.08 -2.34
CA ASN A 145 12.18 -11.80 -2.46
C ASN A 145 11.32 -11.48 -1.22
N ASP A 146 11.90 -11.71 -0.04
CA ASP A 146 11.21 -11.48 1.24
C ASP A 146 10.80 -10.00 1.38
N LYS A 147 9.72 -9.75 2.11
CA LYS A 147 9.29 -8.38 2.42
C LYS A 147 10.12 -7.80 3.54
N ILE A 148 10.69 -6.64 3.32
CA ILE A 148 11.49 -5.90 4.31
C ILE A 148 10.58 -4.94 5.06
N THR A 149 10.45 -5.16 6.36
CA THR A 149 9.66 -4.32 7.27
C THR A 149 10.50 -3.25 7.93
N LYS A 150 11.82 -3.50 8.07
CA LYS A 150 12.71 -2.61 8.79
C LYS A 150 14.14 -2.74 8.31
N ILE A 151 14.84 -1.60 8.23
CA ILE A 151 16.29 -1.54 8.01
C ILE A 151 16.89 -0.84 9.22
N TRP A 152 17.88 -1.45 9.85
CA TRP A 152 18.57 -0.87 10.98
C TRP A 152 20.05 -0.64 10.64
N ILE A 153 20.52 0.60 10.80
CA ILE A 153 21.89 1.04 10.55
C ILE A 153 22.41 1.64 11.85
N PHE A 154 23.48 1.12 12.40
CA PHE A 154 24.01 1.57 13.69
C PHE A 154 25.53 1.39 13.79
N SER A 155 26.16 2.18 14.66
CA SER A 155 27.58 2.08 15.01
C SER A 155 27.74 1.57 16.43
N LYS A 156 28.70 0.68 16.66
CA LYS A 156 29.02 0.19 18.00
C LYS A 156 29.79 1.18 18.90
N GLY A 157 30.07 2.39 18.42
CA GLY A 157 30.83 3.42 19.12
C GLY A 157 32.30 3.44 18.72
N ASN A 158 33.02 4.50 19.12
CA ASN A 158 34.43 4.80 18.91
C ASN A 158 35.17 4.02 17.80
N ASN A 159 35.00 4.46 16.55
CA ASN A 159 35.72 3.96 15.36
C ASN A 159 35.41 2.52 14.89
N GLU A 160 34.36 1.87 15.38
CA GLU A 160 33.96 0.56 14.88
C GLU A 160 33.10 0.68 13.59
N ASP A 161 33.12 -0.41 12.81
CA ASP A 161 32.36 -0.51 11.56
C ASP A 161 30.87 -0.33 11.79
N VAL A 162 30.24 0.41 10.89
CA VAL A 162 28.78 0.54 10.84
C VAL A 162 28.19 -0.77 10.35
N ARG A 163 27.19 -1.27 11.06
CA ARG A 163 26.45 -2.48 10.68
C ARG A 163 25.07 -2.12 10.17
N ALA A 164 24.60 -2.87 9.19
CA ALA A 164 23.25 -2.74 8.64
C ALA A 164 22.54 -4.10 8.60
N PHE A 165 21.27 -4.10 8.97
CA PHE A 165 20.41 -5.28 8.96
C PHE A 165 19.06 -4.96 8.32
N PHE A 166 18.57 -5.88 7.50
CA PHE A 166 17.26 -5.85 6.90
C PHE A 166 16.38 -6.91 7.58
N PHE A 167 15.30 -6.49 8.23
CA PHE A 167 14.37 -7.36 8.92
C PHE A 167 13.19 -7.66 7.99
N THR A 168 12.78 -8.92 7.98
CA THR A 168 11.65 -9.36 7.18
C THR A 168 10.33 -9.31 7.97
N ASP A 169 9.22 -9.63 7.32
CA ASP A 169 7.92 -9.85 7.96
C ASP A 169 7.88 -11.11 8.83
N SER A 170 8.87 -12.01 8.69
CA SER A 170 9.12 -13.11 9.62
C SER A 170 10.01 -12.63 10.78
N PRO A 171 9.54 -12.63 12.03
CA PRO A 171 10.31 -12.10 13.18
C PRO A 171 11.67 -12.76 13.40
N SER A 172 11.82 -14.00 12.93
CA SER A 172 13.06 -14.79 13.11
C SER A 172 14.07 -14.62 11.98
N VAL A 173 13.67 -14.09 10.85
CA VAL A 173 14.48 -14.01 9.61
C VAL A 173 14.87 -12.59 9.31
N GLY A 174 16.12 -12.40 8.91
CA GLY A 174 16.63 -11.13 8.43
C GLY A 174 17.87 -11.31 7.56
N TYR A 175 18.42 -10.21 7.13
CA TYR A 175 19.63 -10.18 6.31
C TYR A 175 20.63 -9.22 6.92
N GLU A 176 21.83 -9.72 7.17
CA GLU A 176 22.97 -8.89 7.51
C GLU A 176 23.61 -8.40 6.19
N VAL A 177 23.88 -7.11 6.12
CA VAL A 177 24.60 -6.51 4.99
C VAL A 177 26.09 -6.64 5.23
N ILE A 178 26.82 -7.29 4.32
CA ILE A 178 28.28 -7.52 4.45
C ILE A 178 29.05 -6.23 4.17
N GLY A 179 28.62 -5.45 3.18
CA GLY A 179 29.23 -4.17 2.80
C GLY A 179 28.19 -3.05 2.81
N ALA A 180 28.04 -2.39 3.94
CA ALA A 180 27.25 -1.18 4.05
C ALA A 180 28.19 0.03 3.90
N ASP A 181 27.92 0.87 2.89
CA ASP A 181 28.74 2.06 2.60
C ASP A 181 28.37 3.24 3.52
N PHE A 182 28.52 3.01 4.84
CA PHE A 182 28.26 4.01 5.87
C PHE A 182 29.48 4.13 6.79
N THR A 183 29.76 5.35 7.23
CA THR A 183 30.79 5.67 8.22
C THR A 183 30.14 5.97 9.57
N SER A 184 30.93 5.87 10.66
CA SER A 184 30.49 6.31 11.99
C SER A 184 30.04 7.76 11.99
N LYS A 185 30.72 8.61 11.19
CA LYS A 185 30.36 10.02 11.03
C LYS A 185 28.98 10.22 10.35
N ASP A 186 28.59 9.33 9.44
CA ASP A 186 27.24 9.37 8.85
C ASP A 186 26.20 9.10 9.95
N VAL A 187 26.43 8.12 10.81
CA VAL A 187 25.52 7.77 11.92
C VAL A 187 25.44 8.92 12.95
N GLU A 188 26.57 9.55 13.29
CA GLU A 188 26.61 10.74 14.16
C GLU A 188 25.81 11.92 13.55
N ASN A 189 25.96 12.16 12.24
CA ASN A 189 25.19 13.17 11.54
C ASN A 189 23.67 12.87 11.55
N PHE A 190 23.29 11.59 11.44
CA PHE A 190 21.89 11.19 11.55
C PHE A 190 21.35 11.44 12.97
N ALA A 191 22.12 11.11 13.99
CA ALA A 191 21.77 11.39 15.38
C ALA A 191 21.56 12.89 15.61
N ALA A 192 22.45 13.75 15.08
CA ALA A 192 22.32 15.20 15.18
C ALA A 192 21.01 15.76 14.57
N PHE A 193 20.43 15.12 13.56
CA PHE A 193 19.09 15.49 13.07
C PHE A 193 18.00 15.18 14.08
N GLY A 194 18.14 14.08 14.81
CA GLY A 194 17.17 13.67 15.84
C GLY A 194 17.13 14.64 17.04
N ASP A 195 18.27 15.22 17.43
CA ASP A 195 18.36 16.19 18.51
C ASP A 195 17.56 17.48 18.26
N LEU A 196 17.27 17.78 16.99
CA LEU A 196 16.53 18.97 16.57
C LEU A 196 15.01 18.76 16.47
N THR A 197 14.52 17.60 16.88
CA THR A 197 13.12 17.20 16.72
C THR A 197 12.50 16.72 18.04
N ASN A 198 11.23 16.36 18.01
CA ASN A 198 10.53 15.89 19.22
C ASN A 198 11.14 14.56 19.72
N LEU A 199 11.29 14.46 21.04
CA LEU A 199 11.75 13.23 21.68
C LEU A 199 10.59 12.26 21.90
N TYR A 200 10.92 10.98 21.73
CA TYR A 200 10.02 9.86 21.88
C TYR A 200 10.57 8.84 22.87
N LYS A 201 9.68 8.17 23.57
CA LYS A 201 9.98 6.98 24.36
C LYS A 201 9.58 5.73 23.60
N THR A 202 10.33 4.66 23.77
CA THR A 202 9.96 3.34 23.25
C THR A 202 9.04 2.62 24.21
N THR A 203 8.19 1.74 23.68
CA THR A 203 7.49 0.75 24.48
C THR A 203 8.45 -0.33 24.94
N ASN A 204 8.08 -1.13 25.94
CA ASN A 204 8.93 -2.17 26.51
C ASN A 204 9.49 -3.15 25.46
N ASN A 205 8.77 -3.39 24.36
CA ASN A 205 9.19 -4.29 23.29
C ASN A 205 9.86 -3.57 22.11
N GLY A 206 9.82 -2.21 22.08
CA GLY A 206 10.30 -1.42 20.93
C GLY A 206 9.43 -1.53 19.69
N ASP A 207 8.19 -1.97 19.84
CA ASP A 207 7.29 -2.15 18.70
C ASP A 207 6.84 -0.80 18.12
N TYR A 208 6.62 0.18 19.00
CA TYR A 208 6.25 1.55 18.61
C TYR A 208 6.90 2.58 19.56
N TYR A 209 6.93 3.82 19.06
CA TYR A 209 7.50 4.97 19.78
C TYR A 209 6.43 6.02 19.99
N LEU A 210 6.37 6.54 21.21
CA LEU A 210 5.38 7.52 21.62
C LEU A 210 6.06 8.84 22.00
N PRO A 211 5.54 10.00 21.59
CA PRO A 211 6.13 11.29 21.88
C PRO A 211 6.03 11.62 23.38
N ILE A 212 7.08 12.20 23.93
CA ILE A 212 7.10 12.64 25.33
C ILE A 212 6.15 13.80 25.57
N LYS A 213 6.02 14.69 24.56
CA LYS A 213 5.13 15.86 24.61
C LYS A 213 4.03 15.74 23.56
N PRO A 214 2.89 16.40 23.76
CA PRO A 214 1.85 16.47 22.72
C PRO A 214 2.43 16.99 21.39
N LEU A 215 1.91 16.47 20.28
CA LEU A 215 2.34 16.86 18.94
C LEU A 215 1.37 17.90 18.37
N ARG A 216 1.89 19.04 17.93
CA ARG A 216 1.10 20.05 17.22
C ARG A 216 0.98 19.67 15.76
N ILE A 217 -0.14 19.09 15.40
CA ILE A 217 -0.45 18.64 14.04
C ILE A 217 -1.83 19.21 13.70
N PRO A 218 -1.94 20.02 12.64
CA PRO A 218 -3.20 20.66 12.31
C PRO A 218 -4.23 19.68 11.77
N THR A 219 -5.49 19.95 11.99
CA THR A 219 -6.65 19.39 11.30
C THR A 219 -6.90 20.20 10.04
N TYR A 220 -7.31 19.54 8.95
CA TYR A 220 -7.60 20.18 7.68
C TYR A 220 -9.04 19.98 7.26
N VAL A 221 -9.63 21.02 6.66
CA VAL A 221 -10.98 20.97 6.09
C VAL A 221 -10.90 21.48 4.66
N PHE A 222 -11.49 20.76 3.71
CA PHE A 222 -11.58 21.18 2.32
C PHE A 222 -12.87 20.71 1.67
N ASN A 223 -13.32 21.45 0.67
CA ASN A 223 -14.44 21.04 -0.17
C ASN A 223 -13.99 19.89 -1.08
N TYR A 224 -14.93 19.19 -1.64
CA TYR A 224 -14.67 18.12 -2.61
C TYR A 224 -15.67 18.15 -3.76
N SER A 225 -15.30 17.52 -4.85
CA SER A 225 -16.19 17.09 -5.93
C SER A 225 -16.19 15.57 -6.04
N LEU A 226 -17.20 15.03 -6.71
CA LEU A 226 -17.22 13.60 -7.03
C LEU A 226 -16.82 13.39 -8.50
N LEU A 227 -16.08 12.34 -8.77
CA LEU A 227 -15.93 11.83 -10.13
C LEU A 227 -17.31 11.47 -10.67
N THR A 228 -17.60 11.87 -11.89
CA THR A 228 -18.89 11.56 -12.52
C THR A 228 -18.85 10.20 -13.22
N ALA A 229 -20.00 9.55 -13.37
CA ALA A 229 -20.11 8.32 -14.14
C ALA A 229 -19.63 8.49 -15.59
N ASP A 230 -19.84 9.67 -16.18
CA ASP A 230 -19.39 9.97 -17.55
C ASP A 230 -17.86 10.06 -17.64
N GLN A 231 -17.19 10.71 -16.69
CA GLN A 231 -15.73 10.72 -16.61
C GLN A 231 -15.16 9.31 -16.47
N LEU A 232 -15.79 8.46 -15.64
CA LEU A 232 -15.40 7.07 -15.46
C LEU A 232 -15.61 6.23 -16.72
N LYS A 233 -16.76 6.39 -17.41
CA LYS A 233 -17.00 5.72 -18.70
C LYS A 233 -15.95 6.09 -19.75
N GLN A 234 -15.67 7.38 -19.89
CA GLN A 234 -14.66 7.88 -20.82
C GLN A 234 -13.24 7.38 -20.50
N SER A 235 -12.95 7.19 -19.24
CA SER A 235 -11.64 6.73 -18.80
C SER A 235 -11.49 5.21 -18.87
N LEU A 236 -12.50 4.42 -18.52
CA LEU A 236 -12.38 2.98 -18.28
C LEU A 236 -12.88 2.11 -19.46
N PHE A 237 -13.71 2.64 -20.35
CA PHE A 237 -14.20 1.90 -21.51
C PHE A 237 -13.53 2.38 -22.79
N VAL A 238 -13.30 1.44 -23.71
CA VAL A 238 -12.75 1.75 -25.05
C VAL A 238 -13.77 2.53 -25.88
N ASP A 239 -15.04 2.15 -25.78
CA ASP A 239 -16.17 2.86 -26.39
C ASP A 239 -17.21 3.18 -25.31
N PRO A 240 -17.16 4.39 -24.74
CA PRO A 240 -18.12 4.82 -23.72
C PRO A 240 -19.58 4.82 -24.19
N GLY A 241 -19.80 4.91 -25.50
CA GLY A 241 -21.14 5.01 -26.10
C GLY A 241 -21.96 3.72 -26.03
N ILE A 242 -21.29 2.56 -25.96
CA ILE A 242 -21.96 1.26 -25.87
C ILE A 242 -22.24 0.84 -24.44
N ALA A 243 -21.71 1.56 -23.45
CA ALA A 243 -21.85 1.21 -22.05
C ALA A 243 -23.31 1.29 -21.59
N ARG A 244 -23.81 0.17 -21.05
CA ARG A 244 -25.17 0.07 -20.49
C ARG A 244 -25.12 0.41 -19.01
N ASN A 245 -26.16 1.11 -18.53
CA ASN A 245 -26.37 1.37 -17.11
C ASN A 245 -27.45 0.43 -16.57
N LEU A 246 -27.14 -0.30 -15.52
CA LEU A 246 -28.04 -1.18 -14.78
C LEU A 246 -28.14 -0.64 -13.35
N LYS A 247 -29.38 -0.39 -12.89
CA LYS A 247 -29.64 0.04 -11.51
C LYS A 247 -30.02 -1.16 -10.66
N GLU A 248 -29.34 -1.34 -9.56
CA GLU A 248 -29.61 -2.38 -8.59
C GLU A 248 -30.70 -1.95 -7.58
N ARG A 249 -31.29 -2.92 -6.89
CA ARG A 249 -32.35 -2.67 -5.91
C ARG A 249 -31.87 -1.90 -4.67
N ASP A 250 -30.60 -2.03 -4.34
CA ASP A 250 -29.96 -1.33 -3.20
C ASP A 250 -29.60 0.12 -3.52
N GLY A 251 -29.78 0.54 -4.80
CA GLY A 251 -29.48 1.88 -5.29
C GLY A 251 -28.07 2.04 -5.87
N SER A 252 -27.28 0.97 -5.95
CA SER A 252 -26.03 0.97 -6.69
C SER A 252 -26.27 0.97 -8.20
N GLU A 253 -25.30 1.48 -8.97
CA GLU A 253 -25.35 1.55 -10.41
C GLU A 253 -24.18 0.80 -11.05
N ILE A 254 -24.47 -0.09 -11.99
CA ILE A 254 -23.47 -0.85 -12.74
C ILE A 254 -23.43 -0.34 -14.18
N TYR A 255 -22.24 0.01 -14.63
CA TYR A 255 -21.97 0.37 -16.03
C TYR A 255 -21.12 -0.73 -16.66
N THR A 256 -21.52 -1.23 -17.83
CA THR A 256 -20.79 -2.34 -18.50
C THR A 256 -20.88 -2.24 -20.02
N ASP A 257 -19.77 -2.61 -20.68
CA ASP A 257 -19.66 -2.79 -22.13
C ASP A 257 -19.80 -4.27 -22.54
N SER A 258 -20.31 -5.14 -21.65
CA SER A 258 -20.43 -6.60 -21.76
C SER A 258 -19.15 -7.38 -21.48
N LYS A 259 -17.96 -6.75 -21.46
CA LYS A 259 -16.68 -7.37 -21.10
C LYS A 259 -16.18 -6.81 -19.77
N ARG A 260 -16.22 -5.51 -19.63
CA ARG A 260 -15.74 -4.75 -18.47
C ARG A 260 -16.93 -4.11 -17.77
N GLY A 261 -16.75 -3.81 -16.51
CA GLY A 261 -17.77 -3.08 -15.79
C GLY A 261 -17.19 -2.31 -14.62
N PHE A 262 -17.90 -1.29 -14.21
CA PHE A 262 -17.70 -0.68 -12.91
C PHE A 262 -19.04 -0.48 -12.21
N GLN A 263 -18.99 -0.62 -10.91
CA GLN A 263 -20.11 -0.40 -10.00
C GLN A 263 -19.84 0.84 -9.15
N LEU A 264 -20.84 1.70 -9.06
CA LEU A 264 -20.90 2.80 -8.12
C LEU A 264 -21.76 2.35 -6.94
N ASN A 265 -21.24 2.52 -5.71
CA ASN A 265 -22.04 2.22 -4.53
C ASN A 265 -23.23 3.20 -4.40
N ARG A 266 -24.19 2.89 -3.52
CA ARG A 266 -25.44 3.63 -3.34
C ARG A 266 -25.25 5.14 -3.11
N ASP A 267 -24.24 5.54 -2.34
CA ASP A 267 -23.93 6.94 -2.04
C ASP A 267 -23.03 7.60 -3.10
N GLN A 268 -22.69 6.85 -4.16
CA GLN A 268 -21.83 7.27 -5.27
C GLN A 268 -20.47 7.81 -4.83
N ARG A 269 -19.92 7.30 -3.71
CA ARG A 269 -18.61 7.72 -3.18
C ARG A 269 -17.50 6.71 -3.38
N TRP A 270 -17.84 5.51 -3.87
CA TRP A 270 -16.90 4.42 -4.12
C TRP A 270 -17.17 3.77 -5.47
N ILE A 271 -16.08 3.46 -6.18
CA ILE A 271 -16.12 2.71 -7.44
C ILE A 271 -15.39 1.39 -7.28
N THR A 272 -15.98 0.33 -7.83
CA THR A 272 -15.34 -0.97 -8.04
C THR A 272 -15.35 -1.27 -9.53
N TYR A 273 -14.18 -1.31 -10.16
CA TYR A 273 -14.00 -1.71 -11.56
C TYR A 273 -13.56 -3.16 -11.65
N SER A 274 -14.04 -3.86 -12.68
CA SER A 274 -13.71 -5.26 -12.94
C SER A 274 -13.54 -5.48 -14.45
N ASP A 275 -12.44 -6.15 -14.83
CA ASP A 275 -12.17 -6.67 -16.18
C ASP A 275 -11.86 -8.17 -16.05
N PRO A 276 -12.79 -9.08 -16.40
CA PRO A 276 -12.55 -10.52 -16.37
C PRO A 276 -11.44 -10.89 -17.35
N VAL A 277 -10.35 -11.38 -16.82
CA VAL A 277 -9.16 -11.74 -17.60
C VAL A 277 -9.27 -13.18 -18.11
N ALA A 278 -9.05 -13.38 -19.40
CA ALA A 278 -8.83 -14.73 -19.93
C ALA A 278 -7.55 -15.33 -19.31
N SER A 279 -7.60 -16.61 -18.93
CA SER A 279 -6.45 -17.30 -18.35
C SER A 279 -5.28 -17.31 -19.32
N VAL A 280 -4.25 -16.52 -19.03
CA VAL A 280 -2.95 -16.56 -19.70
C VAL A 280 -2.02 -17.39 -18.83
N GLU A 281 -1.31 -18.35 -19.39
CA GLU A 281 -0.31 -19.17 -18.68
C GLU A 281 1.02 -18.40 -18.54
N SER A 282 1.02 -17.22 -17.93
CA SER A 282 2.25 -16.47 -17.66
C SER A 282 2.38 -16.24 -16.16
N LYS A 283 3.60 -16.46 -15.64
CA LYS A 283 3.95 -15.98 -14.29
C LYS A 283 4.29 -14.51 -14.43
N SER A 284 3.76 -13.69 -13.53
CA SER A 284 4.15 -12.30 -13.43
C SER A 284 4.90 -12.04 -12.12
N GLU A 285 5.89 -11.17 -12.19
CA GLU A 285 6.64 -10.76 -11.02
C GLU A 285 5.93 -9.60 -10.29
N VAL A 286 6.08 -9.54 -8.97
CA VAL A 286 5.41 -8.53 -8.13
C VAL A 286 5.75 -7.11 -8.58
N LEU A 287 6.99 -6.87 -8.99
CA LEU A 287 7.44 -5.55 -9.46
C LEU A 287 6.76 -5.17 -10.79
N ASP A 288 6.70 -6.09 -11.74
CA ASP A 288 6.08 -5.85 -13.06
C ASP A 288 4.58 -5.56 -12.91
N ASP A 289 3.90 -6.32 -12.07
CA ASP A 289 2.48 -6.13 -11.79
C ASP A 289 2.20 -4.80 -11.06
N LEU A 290 3.08 -4.42 -10.14
CA LEU A 290 2.99 -3.12 -9.47
C LEU A 290 3.14 -1.97 -10.48
N GLN A 291 4.13 -2.06 -11.37
CA GLN A 291 4.34 -1.07 -12.43
C GLN A 291 3.16 -1.02 -13.41
N ALA A 292 2.62 -2.19 -13.80
CA ALA A 292 1.41 -2.26 -14.63
C ALA A 292 0.21 -1.57 -13.95
N GLY A 293 0.03 -1.78 -12.64
CA GLY A 293 -1.02 -1.13 -11.86
C GLY A 293 -0.86 0.40 -11.80
N ILE A 294 0.34 0.89 -11.52
CA ILE A 294 0.64 2.33 -11.50
C ILE A 294 0.39 2.95 -12.88
N LYS A 295 0.86 2.29 -13.95
CA LYS A 295 0.64 2.74 -15.33
C LYS A 295 -0.86 2.80 -15.66
N PHE A 296 -1.64 1.81 -15.24
CA PHE A 296 -3.08 1.79 -15.43
C PHE A 296 -3.73 3.03 -14.77
N ILE A 297 -3.44 3.32 -13.50
CA ILE A 297 -4.01 4.49 -12.82
C ILE A 297 -3.57 5.79 -13.52
N ASN A 298 -2.30 5.92 -13.89
CA ASN A 298 -1.78 7.08 -14.62
C ASN A 298 -2.51 7.33 -15.95
N GLN A 299 -2.92 6.28 -16.65
CA GLN A 299 -3.57 6.37 -17.96
C GLN A 299 -5.08 6.63 -17.89
N HIS A 300 -5.72 6.26 -16.77
CA HIS A 300 -7.17 6.31 -16.67
C HIS A 300 -7.67 7.52 -15.86
N ILE A 301 -7.50 7.48 -14.55
CA ILE A 301 -8.08 8.51 -13.66
C ILE A 301 -6.98 9.41 -13.08
N GLY A 302 -5.75 8.88 -12.98
CA GLY A 302 -4.65 9.55 -12.31
C GLY A 302 -4.78 9.55 -10.78
N TRP A 303 -3.83 10.20 -10.13
CA TRP A 303 -3.71 10.28 -8.67
C TRP A 303 -4.15 11.67 -8.21
N ASP A 304 -5.06 11.72 -7.26
CA ASP A 304 -5.61 12.96 -6.69
C ASP A 304 -4.81 13.50 -5.49
N GLY A 305 -3.83 12.74 -5.00
CA GLY A 305 -2.98 13.08 -3.89
C GLY A 305 -1.59 12.44 -3.96
N LYS A 306 -0.90 12.41 -2.83
CA LYS A 306 0.35 11.69 -2.66
C LYS A 306 0.06 10.30 -2.13
N TYR A 307 0.29 9.29 -2.93
CA TYR A 307 0.05 7.89 -2.55
C TYR A 307 1.34 7.15 -2.31
N TYR A 308 1.29 6.14 -1.44
CA TYR A 308 2.36 5.18 -1.28
C TYR A 308 1.84 3.74 -1.37
N VAL A 309 2.72 2.82 -1.69
CA VAL A 309 2.43 1.39 -1.75
C VAL A 309 2.29 0.84 -0.33
N ALA A 310 1.05 0.78 0.17
CA ALA A 310 0.76 0.40 1.55
C ALA A 310 0.81 -1.11 1.76
N ARG A 311 0.28 -1.88 0.80
CA ARG A 311 0.31 -3.34 0.85
C ARG A 311 0.73 -3.92 -0.48
N THR A 312 1.59 -4.93 -0.42
CA THR A 312 2.01 -5.76 -1.54
C THR A 312 1.50 -7.19 -1.35
N PRO A 313 1.38 -7.99 -2.41
CA PRO A 313 0.91 -9.38 -2.32
C PRO A 313 1.74 -10.19 -1.33
N GLN A 314 1.13 -11.19 -0.73
CA GLN A 314 1.87 -12.17 0.06
C GLN A 314 2.64 -13.12 -0.86
N LYS A 315 3.76 -13.66 -0.39
CA LYS A 315 4.68 -14.54 -1.13
C LYS A 315 4.01 -15.76 -1.78
N GLN A 316 2.89 -16.21 -1.27
CA GLN A 316 2.16 -17.39 -1.74
C GLN A 316 1.13 -17.10 -2.84
N SER A 317 0.95 -15.86 -3.24
CA SER A 317 0.00 -15.48 -4.31
C SER A 317 0.71 -15.56 -5.66
N PHE A 318 0.58 -16.70 -6.36
CA PHE A 318 1.31 -16.92 -7.62
C PHE A 318 0.66 -16.28 -8.86
N ASP A 319 -0.65 -16.09 -8.86
CA ASP A 319 -1.40 -15.71 -10.08
C ASP A 319 -2.27 -14.46 -9.91
N ASN A 320 -2.50 -14.00 -8.69
CA ASN A 320 -3.37 -12.87 -8.40
C ASN A 320 -2.73 -11.97 -7.35
N HIS A 321 -2.22 -10.84 -7.79
CA HIS A 321 -1.54 -9.88 -6.95
C HIS A 321 -2.49 -8.74 -6.59
N THR A 322 -2.66 -8.50 -5.29
CA THR A 322 -3.43 -7.36 -4.78
C THR A 322 -2.48 -6.35 -4.17
N PHE A 323 -2.56 -5.12 -4.65
CA PHE A 323 -1.85 -3.97 -4.12
C PHE A 323 -2.84 -3.01 -3.47
N THR A 324 -2.43 -2.41 -2.36
CA THR A 324 -3.18 -1.30 -1.74
C THR A 324 -2.29 -0.08 -1.72
N PHE A 325 -2.81 1.02 -2.24
CA PHE A 325 -2.19 2.33 -2.17
C PHE A 325 -2.93 3.17 -1.12
N ARG A 326 -2.17 3.95 -0.36
CA ARG A 326 -2.73 4.80 0.69
C ARG A 326 -2.26 6.23 0.50
N GLU A 327 -3.19 7.15 0.59
CA GLU A 327 -2.92 8.57 0.48
C GLU A 327 -2.26 9.10 1.75
N TYR A 328 -1.28 9.97 1.55
CA TYR A 328 -0.69 10.79 2.57
C TYR A 328 -1.09 12.24 2.35
N TYR A 329 -1.55 12.86 3.42
CA TYR A 329 -1.72 14.30 3.44
C TYR A 329 -0.64 14.90 4.32
N GLU A 330 0.15 15.84 3.76
CA GLU A 330 1.36 16.36 4.42
C GLU A 330 2.28 15.20 4.88
N SER A 331 2.40 14.99 6.17
CA SER A 331 3.31 14.01 6.78
C SER A 331 2.64 12.70 7.23
N LEU A 332 1.32 12.61 7.18
CA LEU A 332 0.59 11.51 7.81
C LEU A 332 -0.31 10.77 6.82
N PRO A 333 -0.47 9.46 7.01
CA PRO A 333 -1.39 8.66 6.20
C PRO A 333 -2.85 8.99 6.54
N ILE A 334 -3.71 8.92 5.52
CA ILE A 334 -5.17 8.97 5.71
C ILE A 334 -5.63 7.54 6.01
N ILE A 335 -6.20 7.30 7.18
CA ILE A 335 -6.63 5.98 7.65
C ILE A 335 -8.12 5.98 7.93
N THR A 336 -8.81 4.97 7.42
CA THR A 336 -10.21 4.67 7.73
C THR A 336 -10.31 3.33 8.46
N ASN A 337 -11.33 3.14 9.27
CA ASN A 337 -11.61 1.85 9.91
C ASN A 337 -12.22 0.84 8.93
N GLN A 338 -12.75 1.31 7.81
CA GLN A 338 -13.32 0.46 6.75
C GLN A 338 -12.30 0.24 5.64
N PRO A 339 -12.31 -0.94 4.98
CA PRO A 339 -11.45 -1.21 3.82
C PRO A 339 -11.71 -0.25 2.66
N GLU A 340 -12.99 0.06 2.42
CA GLU A 340 -13.47 0.99 1.40
C GLU A 340 -13.63 2.37 2.00
N GLY A 341 -12.72 3.28 1.65
CA GLY A 341 -12.75 4.60 2.23
C GLY A 341 -11.82 5.59 1.54
N PHE A 342 -12.11 6.86 1.75
CA PHE A 342 -11.32 7.96 1.26
C PHE A 342 -9.84 7.82 1.65
N GLY A 343 -8.94 8.10 0.71
CA GLY A 343 -7.49 7.97 0.91
C GLY A 343 -6.94 6.56 0.67
N SER A 344 -7.75 5.60 0.18
CA SER A 344 -7.24 4.29 -0.23
C SER A 344 -7.63 3.93 -1.65
N MET A 345 -6.77 3.20 -2.34
CA MET A 345 -7.02 2.56 -3.63
C MET A 345 -6.55 1.12 -3.56
N LYS A 346 -7.30 0.22 -4.19
CA LYS A 346 -6.96 -1.20 -4.27
C LYS A 346 -6.89 -1.62 -5.73
N MET A 347 -5.86 -2.35 -6.08
CA MET A 347 -5.61 -2.84 -7.42
C MET A 347 -5.43 -4.35 -7.38
N GLN A 348 -6.12 -5.03 -8.26
CA GLN A 348 -5.95 -6.47 -8.48
C GLN A 348 -5.34 -6.68 -9.85
N VAL A 349 -4.21 -7.38 -9.87
CA VAL A 349 -3.50 -7.73 -11.09
C VAL A 349 -3.45 -9.25 -11.19
N GLN A 350 -3.95 -9.76 -12.29
CA GLN A 350 -3.94 -11.18 -12.58
C GLN A 350 -3.07 -11.41 -13.82
N LYS A 351 -1.92 -12.09 -13.62
CA LYS A 351 -0.99 -12.43 -14.70
C LYS A 351 -0.58 -11.22 -15.58
N GLY A 352 -0.27 -10.11 -14.94
CA GLY A 352 0.14 -8.87 -15.62
C GLY A 352 -1.00 -8.01 -16.17
N VAL A 353 -2.27 -8.42 -16.00
CA VAL A 353 -3.44 -7.68 -16.47
C VAL A 353 -4.27 -7.18 -15.29
N ILE A 354 -4.73 -5.94 -15.36
CA ILE A 354 -5.58 -5.37 -14.32
C ILE A 354 -6.96 -6.02 -14.36
N SER A 355 -7.27 -6.84 -13.36
CA SER A 355 -8.55 -7.53 -13.22
C SER A 355 -9.55 -6.79 -12.33
N GLY A 356 -9.07 -5.90 -11.47
CA GLY A 356 -9.90 -5.11 -10.58
C GLY A 356 -9.23 -3.83 -10.10
N PHE A 357 -10.03 -2.81 -9.87
CA PHE A 357 -9.58 -1.53 -9.33
C PHE A 357 -10.68 -0.90 -8.50
N GLU A 358 -10.33 -0.43 -7.32
CA GLU A 358 -11.27 0.17 -6.38
C GLU A 358 -10.70 1.48 -5.84
N ARG A 359 -11.52 2.53 -5.75
CA ARG A 359 -11.12 3.80 -5.12
C ARG A 359 -12.31 4.64 -4.69
N SER A 360 -12.01 5.65 -3.87
CA SER A 360 -12.95 6.73 -3.59
C SER A 360 -13.19 7.59 -4.84
N MET A 361 -14.43 8.05 -5.00
CA MET A 361 -14.81 9.04 -6.00
C MET A 361 -14.70 10.49 -5.51
N VAL A 362 -14.40 10.66 -4.24
CA VAL A 362 -14.22 11.98 -3.61
C VAL A 362 -12.87 12.56 -4.03
N ILE A 363 -12.92 13.69 -4.73
CA ILE A 363 -11.73 14.44 -5.18
C ILE A 363 -11.64 15.74 -4.38
N PRO A 364 -10.62 15.90 -3.53
CA PRO A 364 -10.44 17.10 -2.73
C PRO A 364 -10.17 18.35 -3.58
N ASP A 365 -10.81 19.46 -3.24
CA ASP A 365 -10.46 20.76 -3.80
C ASP A 365 -9.39 21.44 -2.93
N MET A 366 -8.13 21.23 -3.30
CA MET A 366 -6.97 21.74 -2.55
C MET A 366 -6.91 23.27 -2.47
N LYS A 367 -7.68 24.00 -3.30
CA LYS A 367 -7.75 25.47 -3.25
C LYS A 367 -8.60 25.97 -2.08
N THR A 368 -9.45 25.10 -1.53
CA THR A 368 -10.38 25.46 -0.44
C THR A 368 -9.88 25.02 0.94
N VAL A 369 -8.65 24.53 1.03
CA VAL A 369 -8.05 24.02 2.26
C VAL A 369 -8.05 25.08 3.37
N GLN A 370 -8.63 24.70 4.52
CA GLN A 370 -8.59 25.45 5.75
C GLN A 370 -7.82 24.65 6.79
N ARG A 371 -6.80 25.26 7.36
CA ARG A 371 -6.01 24.70 8.45
C ARG A 371 -6.57 25.13 9.77
N ARG A 372 -6.71 24.21 10.72
CA ARG A 372 -7.09 24.46 12.11
C ARG A 372 -6.03 23.85 13.03
N ASP A 373 -5.54 24.65 13.96
CA ASP A 373 -4.55 24.17 14.92
C ASP A 373 -5.20 23.10 15.82
N SER A 374 -4.48 22.00 16.02
CA SER A 374 -4.87 20.92 16.91
C SER A 374 -3.64 20.25 17.51
N GLU A 375 -3.85 19.51 18.59
CA GLU A 375 -2.81 18.77 19.28
C GLU A 375 -3.20 17.29 19.40
N LEU A 376 -2.22 16.44 19.10
CA LEU A 376 -2.31 15.02 19.36
C LEU A 376 -1.72 14.74 20.74
N ILE A 377 -2.45 14.00 21.58
CA ILE A 377 -2.05 13.71 22.96
C ILE A 377 -0.67 13.08 23.06
N SER A 378 0.01 13.33 24.18
CA SER A 378 1.33 12.74 24.46
C SER A 378 1.27 11.22 24.63
N GLY A 379 2.43 10.59 24.58
CA GLY A 379 2.52 9.15 24.77
C GLY A 379 2.07 8.69 26.16
N ASP A 380 2.33 9.46 27.22
CA ASP A 380 1.88 9.12 28.57
C ASP A 380 0.35 9.09 28.67
N THR A 381 -0.31 10.14 28.16
CA THR A 381 -1.78 10.21 28.10
C THR A 381 -2.37 9.10 27.24
N LEU A 382 -1.74 8.78 26.12
CA LEU A 382 -2.17 7.68 25.27
C LEU A 382 -2.03 6.34 25.99
N GLU A 383 -0.91 6.08 26.66
CA GLU A 383 -0.71 4.83 27.43
C GLU A 383 -1.74 4.67 28.54
N GLU A 384 -2.08 5.74 29.26
CA GLU A 384 -3.17 5.73 30.25
C GLU A 384 -4.50 5.31 29.62
N ARG A 385 -4.86 5.88 28.47
CA ARG A 385 -6.08 5.50 27.75
C ARG A 385 -6.04 4.04 27.25
N LEU A 386 -4.90 3.58 26.78
CA LEU A 386 -4.70 2.21 26.30
C LEU A 386 -4.85 1.16 27.41
N GLN A 387 -4.68 1.53 28.71
CA GLN A 387 -4.92 0.60 29.82
C GLN A 387 -6.39 0.13 29.88
N TYR A 388 -7.32 0.97 29.47
CA TYR A 388 -8.76 0.68 29.46
C TYR A 388 -9.27 0.20 28.09
N TYR A 389 -8.38 0.09 27.09
CA TYR A 389 -8.77 -0.32 25.76
C TYR A 389 -8.93 -1.85 25.66
N GLN A 390 -10.12 -2.31 25.35
CA GLN A 390 -10.48 -3.74 25.37
C GLN A 390 -9.65 -4.61 24.41
N ARG A 391 -9.26 -4.07 23.25
CA ARG A 391 -8.50 -4.80 22.21
C ARG A 391 -6.99 -4.55 22.30
N ARG A 392 -6.46 -4.12 23.45
CA ARG A 392 -5.05 -3.76 23.64
C ARG A 392 -4.07 -4.85 23.17
N THR A 393 -4.37 -6.11 23.47
CA THR A 393 -3.52 -7.25 23.11
C THR A 393 -3.50 -7.54 21.59
N SER A 394 -4.43 -6.96 20.84
CA SER A 394 -4.52 -7.08 19.39
C SER A 394 -3.78 -5.98 18.64
N ILE A 395 -3.26 -4.97 19.34
CA ILE A 395 -2.53 -3.86 18.72
C ILE A 395 -1.18 -4.38 18.23
N VAL A 396 -0.88 -4.12 16.96
CA VAL A 396 0.40 -4.43 16.32
C VAL A 396 1.22 -3.18 16.03
N SER A 397 0.56 -2.03 15.83
CA SER A 397 1.23 -0.75 15.56
C SER A 397 0.40 0.43 16.06
N ILE A 398 1.09 1.49 16.49
CA ILE A 398 0.48 2.77 16.90
C ILE A 398 1.24 3.89 16.19
N PHE A 399 0.50 4.78 15.53
CA PHE A 399 1.09 5.90 14.80
C PHE A 399 0.10 7.04 14.61
N PRO A 400 0.56 8.28 14.42
CA PRO A 400 -0.30 9.39 14.09
C PRO A 400 -0.85 9.26 12.66
N ALA A 401 -2.11 9.57 12.47
CA ALA A 401 -2.80 9.51 11.19
C ALA A 401 -3.89 10.58 11.07
N TYR A 402 -4.37 10.78 9.86
CA TYR A 402 -5.60 11.52 9.62
C TYR A 402 -6.78 10.56 9.47
N ARG A 403 -7.81 10.76 10.28
CA ARG A 403 -9.11 10.11 10.12
C ARG A 403 -10.01 11.03 9.29
N PRO A 404 -10.46 10.63 8.10
CA PRO A 404 -11.34 11.42 7.28
C PRO A 404 -12.78 11.37 7.80
N ILE A 405 -13.42 12.52 7.92
CA ILE A 405 -14.84 12.68 8.18
C ILE A 405 -15.45 13.38 6.97
N ILE A 406 -16.28 12.65 6.22
CA ILE A 406 -16.91 13.15 5.00
C ILE A 406 -18.33 13.60 5.32
N SER A 407 -18.61 14.88 5.13
CA SER A 407 -19.96 15.46 5.16
C SER A 407 -20.47 15.65 3.72
N ASP A 408 -21.65 16.26 3.56
CA ASP A 408 -22.22 16.52 2.23
C ASP A 408 -21.42 17.56 1.41
N LYS A 409 -20.63 18.41 2.06
CA LYS A 409 -19.94 19.52 1.41
C LYS A 409 -18.42 19.49 1.55
N ASN A 410 -17.91 18.87 2.59
CA ASN A 410 -16.48 18.90 2.87
C ASN A 410 -15.96 17.59 3.45
N VAL A 411 -14.65 17.42 3.34
CA VAL A 411 -13.87 16.41 4.02
C VAL A 411 -13.09 17.12 5.13
N THR A 412 -13.15 16.55 6.34
CA THR A 412 -12.32 16.97 7.47
C THR A 412 -11.31 15.87 7.76
N LEU A 413 -10.03 16.20 7.72
CA LEU A 413 -8.95 15.31 8.14
C LEU A 413 -8.60 15.60 9.61
N VAL A 414 -9.14 14.80 10.52
CA VAL A 414 -8.89 14.92 11.94
C VAL A 414 -7.65 14.15 12.33
N VAL A 415 -6.68 14.81 12.97
CA VAL A 415 -5.50 14.13 13.48
C VAL A 415 -5.86 13.23 14.66
N THR A 416 -5.35 12.01 14.65
CA THR A 416 -5.64 10.99 15.67
C THR A 416 -4.51 9.98 15.78
N TRP A 417 -4.46 9.25 16.87
CA TRP A 417 -3.68 8.02 16.97
C TRP A 417 -4.42 6.89 16.29
N ALA A 418 -3.84 6.31 15.25
CA ALA A 418 -4.32 5.08 14.64
C ALA A 418 -3.72 3.88 15.36
N LEU A 419 -4.58 2.95 15.76
CA LEU A 419 -4.24 1.67 16.36
C LEU A 419 -4.47 0.60 15.31
N GLU A 420 -3.40 0.07 14.73
CA GLU A 420 -3.49 -1.06 13.82
C GLU A 420 -3.65 -2.35 14.61
N LEU A 421 -4.65 -3.13 14.26
CA LEU A 421 -4.98 -4.37 14.94
C LEU A 421 -4.53 -5.58 14.13
N ARG A 422 -4.36 -6.70 14.82
CA ARG A 422 -3.84 -7.95 14.22
C ARG A 422 -4.72 -8.50 13.08
N ASP A 423 -6.00 -8.14 13.04
CA ASP A 423 -6.94 -8.47 11.97
C ASP A 423 -6.84 -7.52 10.76
N GLY A 424 -5.93 -6.54 10.79
CA GLY A 424 -5.73 -5.53 9.75
C GLY A 424 -6.73 -4.38 9.76
N THR A 425 -7.61 -4.31 10.78
CA THR A 425 -8.50 -3.17 10.99
C THR A 425 -7.82 -2.06 11.81
N PHE A 426 -8.40 -0.87 11.81
CA PHE A 426 -7.89 0.27 12.55
C PHE A 426 -8.93 0.79 13.51
N ASP A 427 -8.50 1.10 14.75
CA ASP A 427 -9.23 1.90 15.70
C ASP A 427 -8.51 3.24 15.93
N PHE A 428 -9.19 4.22 16.53
CA PHE A 428 -8.67 5.57 16.71
C PHE A 428 -8.77 6.03 18.14
N MET A 429 -7.75 6.78 18.59
CA MET A 429 -7.72 7.50 19.87
C MET A 429 -7.39 8.97 19.66
N GLU A 430 -8.23 9.85 20.19
CA GLU A 430 -8.10 11.32 20.14
C GLU A 430 -7.53 11.86 21.44
#